data_39e5b5ad710c4110e61aca1f5eb69b24
#
_entry.id   39e5b5ad710c4110e61aca1f5eb69b24
#
_cell.length_a   1.000
_cell.length_b   1.000
_cell.length_c   1.000
_cell.angle_alpha   90.00
_cell.angle_beta   90.00
_cell.angle_gamma   90.00
#
_symmetry.space_group_name_H-M   'P 1'
#
loop_
_entity.id
_entity.type
_entity.pdbx_description
1 polymer ?
#
loop_
_entity_poly.entity_id
_entity_poly.type
_entity_poly.pdbx_seq_one_letter_code
_entity_poly.pdbx_strand_id
1 'polypeptide(L)'
;MRQQFNFLYSSDTCDKKIPEAQTLAAQGKLNEALEMLMSLEKQTRSGADTHSTGRVLVTIVQLCFEAKEWNQLNEKIIDLVKKRAQLKQAVAKMVTECCTFLDKYVSTSCYIPIF
;
A
#
# COMPACT_ATOMS: atom_id res chain seq x y z
N MET A 1 24.88 8.16 -11.12
CA MET A 1 24.30 7.33 -12.16
C MET A 1 23.49 6.17 -11.61
N ARG A 2 24.05 5.43 -10.67
CA ARG A 2 23.35 4.32 -10.08
C ARG A 2 22.05 4.72 -9.39
N GLN A 3 22.09 5.82 -8.66
CA GLN A 3 20.90 6.28 -7.97
C GLN A 3 19.78 6.65 -8.92
N GLN A 4 20.16 7.35 -9.98
CA GLN A 4 19.19 7.74 -10.98
C GLN A 4 18.58 6.53 -11.64
N PHE A 5 19.41 5.53 -11.92
CA PHE A 5 18.96 4.30 -12.51
C PHE A 5 18.02 3.55 -11.55
N ASN A 6 18.38 3.54 -10.26
CA ASN A 6 17.53 2.89 -9.25
C ASN A 6 16.19 3.57 -9.11
N PHE A 7 16.19 4.91 -9.23
CA PHE A 7 14.95 5.65 -9.14
C PHE A 7 13.98 5.24 -10.25
N LEU A 8 14.48 5.21 -11.48
CA LEU A 8 13.69 4.77 -12.62
C LEU A 8 13.25 3.32 -12.46
N TYR A 9 14.14 2.52 -11.93
CA TYR A 9 13.85 1.13 -11.69
C TYR A 9 12.70 0.94 -10.70
N SER A 10 12.67 1.75 -9.65
CA SER A 10 11.60 1.66 -8.66
C SER A 10 10.23 1.93 -9.27
N SER A 11 10.12 2.98 -10.08
CA SER A 11 8.87 3.31 -10.73
C SER A 11 8.43 2.20 -11.69
N ASP A 12 9.39 1.70 -12.47
CA ASP A 12 9.12 0.63 -13.42
C ASP A 12 8.73 -0.65 -12.70
N THR A 13 9.39 -0.94 -11.59
CA THR A 13 9.09 -2.11 -10.80
C THR A 13 7.68 -2.01 -10.22
N CYS A 14 7.27 -0.84 -9.77
CA CYS A 14 5.92 -0.63 -9.28
C CYS A 14 4.89 -0.90 -10.36
N ASP A 15 5.15 -0.43 -11.58
CA ASP A 15 4.23 -0.63 -12.69
C ASP A 15 4.01 -2.10 -13.00
N LYS A 16 4.98 -2.94 -12.68
CA LYS A 16 4.89 -4.38 -12.91
C LYS A 16 4.35 -5.12 -11.70
N LYS A 17 4.84 -4.76 -10.51
CA LYS A 17 4.54 -5.52 -9.31
C LYS A 17 3.16 -5.23 -8.74
N ILE A 18 2.69 -4.00 -8.86
CA ILE A 18 1.38 -3.66 -8.33
C ILE A 18 0.28 -4.47 -9.00
N PRO A 19 0.21 -4.56 -10.34
CA PRO A 19 -0.78 -5.42 -10.98
C PRO A 19 -0.63 -6.89 -10.61
N GLU A 20 0.59 -7.38 -10.44
CA GLU A 20 0.82 -8.76 -10.01
C GLU A 20 0.20 -9.00 -8.64
N ALA A 21 0.42 -8.08 -7.71
CA ALA A 21 -0.12 -8.21 -6.37
C ALA A 21 -1.64 -8.16 -6.39
N GLN A 22 -2.20 -7.30 -7.22
CA GLN A 22 -3.65 -7.21 -7.36
C GLN A 22 -4.23 -8.52 -7.89
N THR A 23 -3.54 -9.14 -8.85
CA THR A 23 -3.96 -10.42 -9.39
C THR A 23 -3.90 -11.52 -8.33
N LEU A 24 -2.82 -11.54 -7.54
CA LEU A 24 -2.68 -12.52 -6.47
C LEU A 24 -3.82 -12.38 -5.47
N ALA A 25 -4.13 -11.15 -5.09
CA ALA A 25 -5.22 -10.90 -4.14
C ALA A 25 -6.55 -11.37 -4.71
N ALA A 26 -6.78 -11.15 -6.00
CA ALA A 26 -8.00 -11.58 -6.64
C ALA A 26 -8.12 -13.10 -6.67
N GLN A 27 -6.99 -13.79 -6.66
CA GLN A 27 -6.96 -15.25 -6.63
C GLN A 27 -7.05 -15.81 -5.20
N GLY A 28 -7.28 -14.97 -4.23
CA GLY A 28 -7.37 -15.40 -2.84
C GLY A 28 -6.04 -15.55 -2.16
N LYS A 29 -4.98 -15.01 -2.74
CA LYS A 29 -3.62 -15.09 -2.20
C LYS A 29 -3.19 -13.74 -1.62
N LEU A 30 -4.03 -13.19 -0.77
CA LEU A 30 -3.80 -11.86 -0.21
C LEU A 30 -2.46 -11.78 0.53
N ASN A 31 -2.14 -12.79 1.34
CA ASN A 31 -0.91 -12.76 2.11
C ASN A 31 0.33 -12.66 1.22
N GLU A 32 0.33 -13.41 0.12
CA GLU A 32 1.44 -13.37 -0.82
C GLU A 32 1.53 -12.00 -1.49
N ALA A 33 0.37 -11.44 -1.84
CA ALA A 33 0.33 -10.11 -2.43
C ALA A 33 0.89 -9.06 -1.46
N LEU A 34 0.49 -9.15 -0.19
CA LEU A 34 0.96 -8.20 0.81
C LEU A 34 2.45 -8.33 1.07
N GLU A 35 2.98 -9.55 1.09
CA GLU A 35 4.42 -9.75 1.26
C GLU A 35 5.19 -9.10 0.11
N MET A 36 4.71 -9.29 -1.11
CA MET A 36 5.33 -8.69 -2.27
C MET A 36 5.32 -7.16 -2.16
N LEU A 37 4.19 -6.61 -1.79
CA LEU A 37 4.05 -5.16 -1.66
C LEU A 37 4.87 -4.60 -0.51
N MET A 38 4.99 -5.31 0.59
CA MET A 38 5.81 -4.87 1.71
C MET A 38 7.28 -4.83 1.32
N SER A 39 7.73 -5.79 0.54
CA SER A 39 9.10 -5.80 0.03
C SER A 39 9.33 -4.62 -0.90
N LEU A 40 8.37 -4.36 -1.77
CA LEU A 40 8.44 -3.25 -2.71
C LEU A 40 8.43 -1.91 -1.96
N GLU A 41 7.63 -1.81 -0.92
CA GLU A 41 7.58 -0.61 -0.09
C GLU A 41 8.94 -0.30 0.51
N LYS A 42 9.62 -1.33 1.01
CA LYS A 42 10.94 -1.15 1.58
C LYS A 42 11.92 -0.62 0.54
N GLN A 43 11.86 -1.14 -0.68
CA GLN A 43 12.75 -0.70 -1.75
C GLN A 43 12.50 0.76 -2.11
N THR A 44 11.24 1.13 -2.30
CA THR A 44 10.91 2.50 -2.72
C THR A 44 11.20 3.48 -1.59
N ARG A 45 10.92 3.10 -0.36
CA ARG A 45 11.19 3.94 0.80
C ARG A 45 12.69 4.16 0.98
N SER A 46 13.48 3.11 0.81
CA SER A 46 14.94 3.23 0.90
C SER A 46 15.50 4.13 -0.17
N GLY A 47 14.88 4.16 -1.33
CA GLY A 47 15.27 5.05 -2.41
C GLY A 47 14.68 6.45 -2.30
N ALA A 48 13.93 6.70 -1.23
CA ALA A 48 13.27 7.98 -1.00
C ALA A 48 12.36 8.38 -2.17
N ASP A 49 11.78 7.40 -2.84
CA ASP A 49 10.86 7.63 -3.95
C ASP A 49 9.46 7.80 -3.40
N THR A 50 9.12 9.03 -3.05
CA THR A 50 7.85 9.35 -2.40
C THR A 50 6.65 8.92 -3.23
N HIS A 51 6.71 9.18 -4.52
CA HIS A 51 5.58 8.84 -5.40
C HIS A 51 5.33 7.34 -5.46
N SER A 52 6.39 6.58 -5.70
CA SER A 52 6.26 5.12 -5.78
C SER A 52 5.85 4.52 -4.44
N THR A 53 6.44 5.01 -3.34
CA THR A 53 6.07 4.54 -2.02
C THR A 53 4.59 4.81 -1.76
N GLY A 54 4.10 5.99 -2.13
CA GLY A 54 2.68 6.31 -1.96
C GLY A 54 1.79 5.35 -2.72
N ARG A 55 2.16 5.01 -3.95
CA ARG A 55 1.40 4.04 -4.75
C ARG A 55 1.33 2.68 -4.05
N VAL A 56 2.46 2.24 -3.52
CA VAL A 56 2.52 0.93 -2.85
C VAL A 56 1.68 0.94 -1.59
N LEU A 57 1.77 2.01 -0.78
CA LEU A 57 1.00 2.10 0.45
C LEU A 57 -0.50 2.09 0.15
N VAL A 58 -0.93 2.85 -0.85
CA VAL A 58 -2.33 2.88 -1.24
C VAL A 58 -2.79 1.49 -1.69
N THR A 59 -1.97 0.80 -2.46
CA THR A 59 -2.32 -0.52 -2.95
C THR A 59 -2.48 -1.51 -1.79
N ILE A 60 -1.58 -1.44 -0.82
CA ILE A 60 -1.65 -2.34 0.34
C ILE A 60 -2.99 -2.16 1.08
N VAL A 61 -3.36 -0.93 1.40
CA VAL A 61 -4.61 -0.70 2.13
C VAL A 61 -5.82 -1.02 1.26
N GLN A 62 -5.74 -0.75 -0.04
CA GLN A 62 -6.82 -1.05 -0.94
C GLN A 62 -7.12 -2.54 -1.00
N LEU A 63 -6.07 -3.37 -1.11
CA LEU A 63 -6.25 -4.81 -1.17
C LEU A 63 -6.83 -5.36 0.13
N CYS A 64 -6.36 -4.87 1.26
CA CYS A 64 -6.91 -5.30 2.54
C CYS A 64 -8.37 -4.90 2.66
N PHE A 65 -8.71 -3.70 2.21
CA PHE A 65 -10.07 -3.20 2.26
C PHE A 65 -10.99 -4.04 1.37
N GLU A 66 -10.55 -4.33 0.16
CA GLU A 66 -11.37 -5.11 -0.78
C GLU A 66 -11.58 -6.54 -0.32
N ALA A 67 -10.59 -7.09 0.38
CA ALA A 67 -10.69 -8.43 0.94
C ALA A 67 -11.44 -8.43 2.26
N LYS A 68 -11.80 -7.26 2.77
CA LYS A 68 -12.51 -7.08 4.04
C LYS A 68 -11.74 -7.68 5.21
N GLU A 69 -10.41 -7.64 5.12
CA GLU A 69 -9.52 -8.09 6.18
C GLU A 69 -9.19 -6.91 7.08
N TRP A 70 -10.16 -6.55 7.90
CA TRP A 70 -10.06 -5.35 8.73
C TRP A 70 -8.90 -5.38 9.69
N ASN A 71 -8.64 -6.53 10.29
CA ASN A 71 -7.51 -6.65 11.23
C ASN A 71 -6.18 -6.44 10.52
N GLN A 72 -6.02 -7.04 9.34
CA GLN A 72 -4.81 -6.85 8.57
C GLN A 72 -4.67 -5.41 8.09
N LEU A 73 -5.79 -4.79 7.73
CA LEU A 73 -5.77 -3.39 7.31
C LEU A 73 -5.23 -2.51 8.43
N ASN A 74 -5.76 -2.68 9.64
CA ASN A 74 -5.30 -1.92 10.80
C ASN A 74 -3.83 -2.18 11.10
N GLU A 75 -3.42 -3.44 11.08
CA GLU A 75 -2.04 -3.80 11.36
C GLU A 75 -1.09 -3.18 10.33
N LYS A 76 -1.47 -3.24 9.06
CA LYS A 76 -0.61 -2.70 8.01
C LYS A 76 -0.51 -1.19 8.11
N ILE A 77 -1.61 -0.50 8.37
CA ILE A 77 -1.58 0.95 8.51
C ILE A 77 -0.62 1.34 9.64
N ILE A 78 -0.77 0.71 10.80
CA ILE A 78 0.07 1.02 11.96
C ILE A 78 1.52 0.70 11.65
N ASP A 79 1.78 -0.46 11.07
CA ASP A 79 3.14 -0.88 10.76
C ASP A 79 3.81 0.08 9.78
N LEU A 80 3.09 0.46 8.73
CA LEU A 80 3.65 1.32 7.70
C LEU A 80 3.92 2.72 8.22
N VAL A 81 3.06 3.24 9.08
CA VAL A 81 3.27 4.56 9.66
C VAL A 81 4.49 4.59 10.57
N LYS A 82 4.77 3.48 11.22
CA LYS A 82 5.88 3.39 12.19
C LYS A 82 7.21 3.04 11.57
N LYS A 83 7.25 2.79 10.27
CA LYS A 83 8.51 2.42 9.62
C LYS A 83 9.55 3.52 9.78
N ARG A 84 10.79 3.12 10.00
CA ARG A 84 11.90 4.06 10.10
C ARG A 84 12.08 4.74 8.73
N ALA A 85 12.32 6.03 8.76
CA ALA A 85 12.53 6.82 7.54
C ALA A 85 11.32 6.80 6.62
N GLN A 86 10.13 6.62 7.18
CA GLN A 86 8.91 6.63 6.37
C GLN A 86 8.67 8.03 5.80
N LEU A 87 8.16 8.06 4.58
CA LEU A 87 7.94 9.30 3.85
C LEU A 87 6.56 9.85 4.20
N LYS A 88 6.55 11.06 4.76
CA LYS A 88 5.31 11.65 5.26
C LYS A 88 4.25 11.83 4.19
N GLN A 89 4.68 12.25 3.00
CA GLN A 89 3.74 12.47 1.91
C GLN A 89 3.11 11.17 1.43
N ALA A 90 3.89 10.09 1.46
CA ALA A 90 3.36 8.78 1.10
C ALA A 90 2.30 8.33 2.11
N VAL A 91 2.57 8.54 3.39
CA VAL A 91 1.62 8.22 4.44
C VAL A 91 0.35 9.05 4.29
N ALA A 92 0.51 10.36 4.01
CA ALA A 92 -0.64 11.24 3.83
C ALA A 92 -1.52 10.76 2.68
N LYS A 93 -0.91 10.32 1.59
CA LYS A 93 -1.67 9.81 0.47
C LYS A 93 -2.42 8.53 0.85
N MET A 94 -1.77 7.65 1.58
CA MET A 94 -2.40 6.41 2.05
C MET A 94 -3.62 6.72 2.93
N VAL A 95 -3.46 7.63 3.86
CA VAL A 95 -4.55 7.98 4.77
C VAL A 95 -5.71 8.61 4.02
N THR A 96 -5.41 9.49 3.06
CA THR A 96 -6.44 10.12 2.25
C THR A 96 -7.25 9.10 1.48
N GLU A 97 -6.57 8.14 0.85
CA GLU A 97 -7.26 7.09 0.11
C GLU A 97 -8.06 6.19 1.03
N CYS A 98 -7.53 5.92 2.21
CA CYS A 98 -8.22 5.10 3.18
C CYS A 98 -9.53 5.77 3.61
N CYS A 99 -9.51 7.09 3.83
CA CYS A 99 -10.72 7.83 4.16
C CYS A 99 -11.74 7.74 3.03
N THR A 100 -11.28 7.81 1.79
CA THR A 100 -12.16 7.68 0.63
C THR A 100 -12.84 6.32 0.60
N PHE A 101 -12.08 5.26 0.85
CA PHE A 101 -12.64 3.92 0.90
C PHE A 101 -13.68 3.81 2.00
N LEU A 102 -13.40 4.35 3.17
CA LEU A 102 -14.31 4.28 4.30
C LEU A 102 -15.60 5.03 4.01
N ASP A 103 -15.51 6.18 3.38
CA ASP A 103 -16.70 6.95 3.02
C ASP A 103 -17.62 6.14 2.11
N LYS A 104 -17.04 5.49 1.11
CA LYS A 104 -17.83 4.67 0.20
C LYS A 104 -18.50 3.52 0.91
N TYR A 105 -17.76 2.87 1.79
CA TYR A 105 -18.28 1.71 2.51
C TYR A 105 -19.39 2.12 3.48
N VAL A 106 -19.19 3.21 4.19
CA VAL A 106 -20.18 3.69 5.16
C VAL A 106 -21.46 4.11 4.44
N SER A 107 -21.35 4.66 3.25
CA SER A 107 -22.51 5.05 2.46
C SER A 107 -23.38 3.88 2.10
N THR A 108 -22.79 2.70 1.90
CA THR A 108 -23.51 1.53 1.42
C THR A 108 -23.76 0.51 2.51
N SER A 109 -23.07 0.63 3.63
CA SER A 109 -23.12 -0.39 4.66
C SER A 109 -23.03 0.27 6.00
N CYS A 110 -22.90 -0.54 7.00
CA CYS A 110 -22.93 -0.02 8.34
C CYS A 110 -21.54 0.19 8.87
N TYR A 111 -21.33 -0.20 10.05
CA TYR A 111 -20.17 0.04 10.85
C TYR A 111 -18.93 -0.71 10.38
N ILE A 112 -17.81 -0.02 10.36
CA ILE A 112 -16.51 -0.61 10.09
C ILE A 112 -15.67 -0.45 11.35
N PRO A 113 -15.20 -1.53 11.97
CA PRO A 113 -14.43 -1.45 13.22
C PRO A 113 -12.95 -1.15 12.94
N ILE A 114 -12.68 -0.04 12.26
CA ILE A 114 -11.33 0.43 11.98
C ILE A 114 -11.13 1.71 12.79
N PHE A 115 -9.97 1.85 13.38
CA PHE A 115 -9.63 2.99 14.24
C PHE A 115 -10.44 2.98 15.56
#